data_9723812f947a559647c718c3df0c140c
#
_entry.id   9723812f947a559647c718c3df0c140c
#
_cell.length_a   1.000
_cell.length_b   1.000
_cell.length_c   1.000
_cell.angle_alpha   90.00
_cell.angle_beta   90.00
_cell.angle_gamma   90.00
#
_symmetry.space_group_name_H-M   'P 1'
#
loop_
_entity.id
_entity.type
_entity.pdbx_description
1 polymer ?
#
loop_
_entity_poly.entity_id
_entity_poly.type
_entity_poly.pdbx_seq_one_letter_code
_entity_poly.pdbx_strand_id
1 'polypeptide(L)'
;GHKRKYRIIDWKRNKEQIPAKVISIEYDPNRSANIALLTYADGEKAYILAPNGISVGDTVVSGLGVDIKVGNCMPMINIPLGTVIHNIEMKIGKGAQLVRSAGTAAQLMAKDGNQVLVKLPSGEVRKFHKDCRACIGQVGNTEYGSEKLGKAGRSRWKGIRPSVRGVAM
;
A
#
# COMPACT_ATOMS: atom_id res chain seq x y z
N GLY A 1 16.86 -16.03 12.53
CA GLY A 1 16.44 -15.62 11.19
C GLY A 1 17.58 -15.03 10.38
N HIS A 2 17.30 -14.82 9.12
CA HIS A 2 18.27 -14.16 8.24
C HIS A 2 18.33 -12.67 8.51
N LYS A 3 19.54 -12.14 8.40
CA LYS A 3 19.75 -10.68 8.47
C LYS A 3 19.05 -10.01 7.29
N ARG A 4 18.28 -8.97 7.57
CA ARG A 4 17.50 -8.24 6.57
C ARG A 4 17.87 -6.77 6.58
N LYS A 5 18.02 -6.20 5.40
CA LYS A 5 18.20 -4.76 5.27
C LYS A 5 16.83 -4.09 5.41
N TYR A 6 16.70 -3.22 6.40
CA TYR A 6 15.48 -2.46 6.60
C TYR A 6 15.42 -1.26 5.66
N ARG A 7 14.29 -1.10 4.98
CA ARG A 7 14.01 0.05 4.11
C ARG A 7 12.85 0.83 4.68
N ILE A 8 13.05 2.12 4.83
CA ILE A 8 12.02 3.02 5.37
C ILE A 8 11.01 3.33 4.27
N ILE A 9 9.74 3.01 4.53
CA ILE A 9 8.65 3.29 3.61
C ILE A 9 7.99 4.60 4.02
N ASP A 10 7.71 5.46 3.03
CA ASP A 10 6.95 6.68 3.25
C ASP A 10 5.46 6.35 3.32
N TRP A 11 4.99 6.08 4.54
CA TRP A 11 3.58 5.76 4.78
C TRP A 11 2.67 6.97 4.74
N LYS A 12 3.21 8.16 4.98
CA LYS A 12 2.40 9.38 5.09
C LYS A 12 2.10 10.02 3.74
N ARG A 13 3.00 9.89 2.78
CA ARG A 13 2.87 10.53 1.48
C ARG A 13 2.48 12.01 1.60
N ASN A 14 3.11 12.71 2.55
CA ASN A 14 2.78 14.10 2.87
C ASN A 14 3.61 15.14 2.11
N LYS A 15 4.43 14.70 1.16
CA LYS A 15 5.13 15.60 0.24
C LYS A 15 4.17 15.97 -0.89
N GLU A 16 3.41 17.04 -0.65
CA GLU A 16 2.27 17.39 -1.48
C GLU A 16 2.63 18.14 -2.76
N GLN A 17 1.91 17.83 -3.84
CA GLN A 17 1.97 18.52 -5.14
C GLN A 17 3.33 18.45 -5.83
N ILE A 18 4.25 17.63 -5.37
CA ILE A 18 5.55 17.45 -5.99
C ILE A 18 5.56 16.10 -6.69
N PRO A 19 5.61 16.06 -8.03
CA PRO A 19 5.63 14.80 -8.75
C PRO A 19 6.90 14.03 -8.49
N ALA A 20 6.78 12.71 -8.42
CA ALA A 20 7.88 11.79 -8.24
C ALA A 20 7.89 10.77 -9.35
N LYS A 21 9.08 10.43 -9.84
CA LYS A 21 9.25 9.43 -10.88
C LYS A 21 9.65 8.10 -10.27
N VAL A 22 9.04 7.01 -10.71
CA VAL A 22 9.43 5.66 -10.30
C VAL A 22 10.74 5.30 -10.99
N ILE A 23 11.78 5.09 -10.21
CA ILE A 23 13.11 4.74 -10.72
C ILE A 23 13.30 3.24 -10.82
N SER A 24 12.84 2.51 -9.80
CA SER A 24 12.97 1.06 -9.73
C SER A 24 11.85 0.44 -8.92
N ILE A 25 11.59 -0.83 -9.18
CA ILE A 25 10.67 -1.65 -8.37
C ILE A 25 11.53 -2.74 -7.76
N GLU A 26 11.53 -2.83 -6.43
CA GLU A 26 12.49 -3.63 -5.67
C GLU A 26 11.79 -4.64 -4.77
N TYR A 27 12.48 -5.73 -4.52
CA TYR A 27 12.08 -6.71 -3.53
C TYR A 27 12.43 -6.19 -2.12
N ASP A 28 11.47 -6.31 -1.19
CA ASP A 28 11.71 -5.98 0.22
C ASP A 28 11.48 -7.24 1.07
N PRO A 29 12.50 -7.74 1.76
CA PRO A 29 12.36 -8.95 2.57
C PRO A 29 11.48 -8.77 3.81
N ASN A 30 11.13 -7.53 4.17
CA ASN A 30 10.36 -7.21 5.37
C ASN A 30 8.85 -7.23 5.15
N ARG A 31 8.39 -7.42 3.91
CA ARG A 31 6.96 -7.43 3.59
C ARG A 31 6.66 -8.28 2.38
N SER A 32 5.39 -8.62 2.20
CA SER A 32 4.96 -9.41 1.05
C SER A 32 4.92 -8.61 -0.25
N ALA A 33 4.67 -7.30 -0.16
CA ALA A 33 4.59 -6.42 -1.33
C ALA A 33 5.98 -5.98 -1.78
N ASN A 34 6.14 -5.76 -3.09
CA ASN A 34 7.31 -5.08 -3.62
C ASN A 34 7.23 -3.59 -3.32
N ILE A 35 8.37 -2.90 -3.36
CA ILE A 35 8.45 -1.46 -3.12
C ILE A 35 8.96 -0.76 -4.37
N ALA A 36 8.59 0.51 -4.51
CA ALA A 36 9.02 1.37 -5.60
C ALA A 36 9.90 2.49 -5.05
N LEU A 37 11.07 2.68 -5.65
CA LEU A 37 11.93 3.81 -5.35
C LEU A 37 11.49 5.00 -6.19
N LEU A 38 11.20 6.11 -5.52
CA LEU A 38 10.78 7.36 -6.15
C LEU A 38 11.89 8.39 -6.08
N THR A 39 12.00 9.21 -7.12
CA THR A 39 12.75 10.47 -7.09
C THR A 39 11.79 11.61 -7.33
N TYR A 40 11.65 12.48 -6.34
CA TYR A 40 10.83 13.69 -6.46
C TYR A 40 11.52 14.73 -7.35
N ALA A 41 10.72 15.65 -7.90
CA ALA A 41 11.23 16.70 -8.77
C ALA A 41 12.31 17.59 -8.10
N ASP A 42 12.27 17.67 -6.77
CA ASP A 42 13.29 18.41 -5.99
C ASP A 42 14.54 17.58 -5.63
N GLY A 43 14.61 16.34 -6.12
CA GLY A 43 15.75 15.46 -5.90
C GLY A 43 15.66 14.53 -4.69
N GLU A 44 14.66 14.68 -3.83
CA GLU A 44 14.46 13.80 -2.69
C GLU A 44 14.01 12.41 -3.15
N LYS A 45 14.49 11.37 -2.46
CA LYS A 45 14.13 9.99 -2.76
C LYS A 45 13.31 9.40 -1.62
N ALA A 46 12.37 8.52 -1.98
CA ALA A 46 11.55 7.81 -1.00
C ALA A 46 11.12 6.46 -1.56
N TYR A 47 10.77 5.54 -0.65
CA TYR A 47 10.15 4.26 -1.01
C TYR A 47 8.67 4.30 -0.72
N ILE A 48 7.88 3.73 -1.62
CA ILE A 48 6.46 3.45 -1.42
C ILE A 48 6.17 1.99 -1.74
N LEU A 49 5.02 1.47 -1.33
CA LEU A 49 4.58 0.17 -1.84
C LEU A 49 4.32 0.29 -3.34
N ALA A 50 4.75 -0.71 -4.10
CA ALA A 50 4.53 -0.72 -5.54
C ALA A 50 3.09 -1.17 -5.83
N PRO A 51 2.22 -0.30 -6.36
CA PRO A 51 0.89 -0.71 -6.77
C PRO A 51 0.94 -1.62 -7.99
N ASN A 52 -0.10 -2.44 -8.13
CA ASN A 52 -0.25 -3.27 -9.32
C ASN A 52 -0.39 -2.37 -10.56
N GLY A 53 0.38 -2.65 -11.58
CA GLY A 53 0.36 -1.89 -12.83
C GLY A 53 1.31 -0.70 -12.90
N ILE A 54 2.01 -0.38 -11.80
CA ILE A 54 3.03 0.68 -11.83
C ILE A 54 4.28 0.17 -12.56
N SER A 55 4.91 1.04 -13.32
CA SER A 55 6.12 0.72 -14.07
C SER A 55 7.20 1.75 -13.84
N VAL A 56 8.45 1.35 -14.06
CA VAL A 56 9.59 2.28 -14.04
C VAL A 56 9.35 3.37 -15.07
N GLY A 57 9.53 4.62 -14.66
CA GLY A 57 9.26 5.79 -15.49
C GLY A 57 7.91 6.45 -15.26
N ASP A 58 6.98 5.77 -14.57
CA ASP A 58 5.70 6.35 -14.22
C ASP A 58 5.88 7.48 -13.20
N THR A 59 4.95 8.41 -13.20
CA THR A 59 4.93 9.54 -12.26
C THR A 59 3.78 9.36 -11.29
N VAL A 60 4.08 9.61 -10.00
CA VAL A 60 3.07 9.61 -8.93
C VAL A 60 3.14 10.93 -8.17
N VAL A 61 2.01 11.35 -7.63
CA VAL A 61 1.92 12.60 -6.86
C VAL A 61 0.90 12.42 -5.74
N SER A 62 1.08 13.13 -4.65
CA SER A 62 0.13 13.15 -3.54
C SER A 62 -0.36 14.56 -3.27
N GLY A 63 -1.53 14.66 -2.66
CA GLY A 63 -2.12 15.93 -2.25
C GLY A 63 -3.56 16.11 -2.69
N LEU A 64 -4.06 17.33 -2.48
CA LEU A 64 -5.41 17.71 -2.91
C LEU A 64 -5.43 17.99 -4.42
N GLY A 65 -6.51 17.58 -5.07
CA GLY A 65 -6.71 17.90 -6.49
C GLY A 65 -5.81 17.12 -7.45
N VAL A 66 -5.11 16.08 -7.01
CA VAL A 66 -4.32 15.25 -7.89
C VAL A 66 -5.21 14.30 -8.69
N ASP A 67 -4.74 13.86 -9.84
CA ASP A 67 -5.49 12.96 -10.72
C ASP A 67 -5.73 11.59 -10.06
N ILE A 68 -6.83 10.95 -10.45
CA ILE A 68 -7.16 9.60 -9.98
C ILE A 68 -6.40 8.59 -10.84
N LYS A 69 -5.13 8.43 -10.51
CA LYS A 69 -4.21 7.51 -11.20
C LYS A 69 -3.55 6.59 -10.20
N VAL A 70 -3.23 5.37 -10.64
CA VAL A 70 -2.55 4.37 -9.82
C VAL A 70 -1.28 4.94 -9.20
N GLY A 71 -1.15 4.79 -7.89
CA GLY A 71 0.00 5.29 -7.13
C GLY A 71 -0.18 6.68 -6.53
N ASN A 72 -1.15 7.46 -6.98
CA ASN A 72 -1.43 8.76 -6.41
C ASN A 72 -2.12 8.60 -5.05
N CYS A 73 -1.84 9.52 -4.14
CA CYS A 73 -2.35 9.50 -2.78
C CYS A 73 -3.11 10.80 -2.49
N MET A 74 -4.27 10.69 -1.88
CA MET A 74 -5.13 11.83 -1.61
C MET A 74 -6.11 11.54 -0.48
N PRO A 75 -6.74 12.56 0.13
CA PRO A 75 -7.82 12.31 1.08
C PRO A 75 -8.96 11.54 0.43
N MET A 76 -9.54 10.61 1.18
CA MET A 76 -10.58 9.73 0.62
C MET A 76 -11.82 10.48 0.14
N ILE A 77 -12.12 11.65 0.70
CA ILE A 77 -13.25 12.46 0.22
C ILE A 77 -13.09 12.87 -1.26
N ASN A 78 -11.86 12.96 -1.74
CA ASN A 78 -11.57 13.35 -3.13
C ASN A 78 -11.52 12.15 -4.09
N ILE A 79 -11.72 10.94 -3.58
CA ILE A 79 -11.68 9.73 -4.38
C ILE A 79 -13.09 9.37 -4.83
N PRO A 80 -13.33 9.11 -6.12
CA PRO A 80 -14.67 8.72 -6.60
C PRO A 80 -15.15 7.40 -5.99
N LEU A 81 -16.45 7.28 -5.80
CA LEU A 81 -17.08 6.03 -5.35
C LEU A 81 -16.73 4.89 -6.31
N GLY A 82 -16.51 3.71 -5.77
CA GLY A 82 -16.18 2.51 -6.53
C GLY A 82 -14.70 2.36 -6.84
N THR A 83 -13.88 3.36 -6.54
CA THR A 83 -12.43 3.31 -6.80
C THR A 83 -11.76 2.27 -5.90
N VAL A 84 -10.85 1.49 -6.49
CA VAL A 84 -10.00 0.54 -5.77
C VAL A 84 -8.85 1.31 -5.15
N ILE A 85 -8.61 1.10 -3.87
CA ILE A 85 -7.62 1.83 -3.07
C ILE A 85 -6.80 0.89 -2.18
N HIS A 86 -5.66 1.39 -1.74
CA HIS A 86 -4.79 0.71 -0.77
C HIS A 86 -4.09 1.76 0.10
N ASN A 87 -3.26 1.33 1.05
CA ASN A 87 -2.54 2.23 1.96
C ASN A 87 -3.47 3.24 2.64
N ILE A 88 -4.39 2.73 3.45
CA ILE A 88 -5.42 3.56 4.08
C ILE A 88 -4.97 4.00 5.47
N GLU A 89 -5.06 5.30 5.73
CA GLU A 89 -4.86 5.85 7.07
C GLU A 89 -6.06 5.56 7.97
N MET A 90 -5.78 5.18 9.21
CA MET A 90 -6.82 5.05 10.24
C MET A 90 -7.06 6.37 10.96
N LYS A 91 -6.03 7.20 11.06
CA LYS A 91 -6.09 8.54 11.67
C LYS A 91 -5.40 9.53 10.73
N ILE A 92 -5.94 10.73 10.66
CA ILE A 92 -5.42 11.79 9.81
C ILE A 92 -3.95 12.06 10.15
N GLY A 93 -3.09 11.97 9.13
CA GLY A 93 -1.67 12.30 9.26
C GLY A 93 -0.80 11.23 9.93
N LYS A 94 -1.37 10.12 10.38
CA LYS A 94 -0.60 9.07 11.03
C LYS A 94 0.18 8.18 10.06
N GLY A 95 -0.24 8.16 8.80
CA GLY A 95 0.33 7.29 7.79
C GLY A 95 -0.51 6.04 7.57
N ALA A 96 -0.24 5.36 6.46
CA ALA A 96 -0.99 4.17 6.05
C ALA A 96 -0.82 3.03 7.05
N GLN A 97 -1.93 2.40 7.43
CA GLN A 97 -1.94 1.29 8.38
C GLN A 97 -2.69 0.07 7.86
N LEU A 98 -3.61 0.24 6.92
CA LEU A 98 -4.45 -0.84 6.39
C LEU A 98 -4.20 -1.03 4.90
N VAL A 99 -4.47 -2.25 4.42
CA VAL A 99 -4.41 -2.64 3.00
C VAL A 99 -3.00 -2.41 2.44
N ARG A 100 -2.02 -3.09 3.05
CA ARG A 100 -0.60 -2.96 2.70
C ARG A 100 0.02 -4.27 2.20
N SER A 101 -0.65 -5.40 2.39
CA SER A 101 -0.12 -6.71 1.98
C SER A 101 -0.26 -6.92 0.48
N ALA A 102 0.62 -7.75 -0.08
CA ALA A 102 0.62 -8.06 -1.52
C ALA A 102 -0.78 -8.48 -2.01
N GLY A 103 -1.19 -7.92 -3.12
CA GLY A 103 -2.44 -8.26 -3.78
C GLY A 103 -3.70 -7.73 -3.12
N THR A 104 -3.60 -7.06 -1.96
CA THR A 104 -4.78 -6.56 -1.27
C THR A 104 -5.32 -5.29 -1.91
N ALA A 105 -6.63 -5.12 -1.82
CA ALA A 105 -7.32 -3.94 -2.31
C ALA A 105 -8.57 -3.71 -1.47
N ALA A 106 -8.94 -2.46 -1.30
CA ALA A 106 -10.19 -2.04 -0.72
C ALA A 106 -10.97 -1.22 -1.76
N GLN A 107 -12.24 -0.98 -1.49
CA GLN A 107 -13.09 -0.22 -2.41
C GLN A 107 -13.86 0.84 -1.65
N LEU A 108 -13.86 2.06 -2.17
CA LEU A 108 -14.63 3.16 -1.59
C LEU A 108 -16.10 2.97 -1.94
N MET A 109 -16.95 2.76 -0.94
CA MET A 109 -18.35 2.38 -1.13
C MET A 109 -19.32 3.54 -1.04
N ALA A 110 -19.11 4.46 -0.09
CA ALA A 110 -20.04 5.55 0.15
C ALA A 110 -19.37 6.71 0.87
N LYS A 111 -19.98 7.87 0.80
CA LYS A 111 -19.59 9.06 1.54
C LYS A 111 -20.78 9.55 2.34
N ASP A 112 -20.57 9.83 3.63
CA ASP A 112 -21.62 10.26 4.54
C ASP A 112 -21.07 11.34 5.47
N GLY A 113 -21.34 12.60 5.11
CA GLY A 113 -20.87 13.75 5.87
C GLY A 113 -19.35 13.79 6.00
N ASN A 114 -18.84 13.69 7.21
CA ASN A 114 -17.42 13.70 7.51
C ASN A 114 -16.77 12.32 7.46
N GLN A 115 -17.51 11.29 7.04
CA GLN A 115 -17.04 9.92 6.99
C GLN A 115 -17.14 9.34 5.60
N VAL A 116 -16.29 8.35 5.34
CA VAL A 116 -16.36 7.52 4.14
C VAL A 116 -16.47 6.07 4.57
N LEU A 117 -17.18 5.28 3.78
CA LEU A 117 -17.32 3.83 3.99
C LEU A 117 -16.45 3.10 2.98
N VAL A 118 -15.63 2.20 3.48
CA VAL A 118 -14.69 1.45 2.68
C VAL A 118 -14.87 -0.04 2.94
N LYS A 119 -15.00 -0.81 1.86
CA LYS A 119 -15.03 -2.28 1.95
C LYS A 119 -13.58 -2.77 1.95
N LEU A 120 -13.19 -3.39 3.06
CA LEU A 120 -11.85 -3.92 3.27
C LEU A 120 -11.70 -5.32 2.65
N PRO A 121 -10.46 -5.81 2.45
CA PRO A 121 -10.22 -7.14 1.91
C PRO A 121 -10.90 -8.27 2.69
N SER A 122 -11.12 -8.08 3.99
CA SER A 122 -11.85 -9.04 4.84
C SER A 122 -13.34 -9.14 4.52
N GLY A 123 -13.87 -8.24 3.69
CA GLY A 123 -15.30 -8.11 3.42
C GLY A 123 -16.02 -7.16 4.37
N GLU A 124 -15.38 -6.73 5.42
CA GLU A 124 -15.92 -5.75 6.36
C GLU A 124 -16.07 -4.38 5.71
N VAL A 125 -17.15 -3.68 5.99
CA VAL A 125 -17.33 -2.28 5.63
C VAL A 125 -17.06 -1.45 6.87
N ARG A 126 -16.08 -0.56 6.76
CA ARG A 126 -15.60 0.25 7.89
C ARG A 126 -15.66 1.73 7.56
N LYS A 127 -15.91 2.55 8.59
CA LYS A 127 -15.95 4.01 8.47
C LYS A 127 -14.59 4.61 8.76
N PHE A 128 -14.22 5.61 7.96
CA PHE A 128 -13.00 6.41 8.15
C PHE A 128 -13.35 7.89 8.07
N HIS A 129 -12.53 8.72 8.69
CA HIS A 129 -12.68 10.17 8.53
C HIS A 129 -12.37 10.54 7.08
N LYS A 130 -13.14 11.47 6.52
CA LYS A 130 -13.02 11.89 5.11
C LYS A 130 -11.62 12.35 4.71
N ASP A 131 -10.86 12.93 5.66
CA ASP A 131 -9.53 13.47 5.40
C ASP A 131 -8.41 12.44 5.58
N CYS A 132 -8.72 11.21 5.99
CA CYS A 132 -7.77 10.12 5.95
C CYS A 132 -7.38 9.84 4.50
N ARG A 133 -6.08 9.66 4.27
CA ARG A 133 -5.55 9.44 2.92
C ARG A 133 -5.57 7.98 2.53
N ALA A 134 -5.63 7.74 1.24
CA ALA A 134 -5.46 6.43 0.64
C ALA A 134 -4.77 6.58 -0.71
N CYS A 135 -4.15 5.51 -1.18
CA CYS A 135 -3.53 5.45 -2.51
C CYS A 135 -4.44 4.75 -3.49
N ILE A 136 -4.44 5.21 -4.72
CA ILE A 136 -5.24 4.64 -5.80
C ILE A 136 -4.62 3.33 -6.29
N GLY A 137 -5.43 2.31 -6.42
CA GLY A 137 -5.04 1.02 -6.99
C GLY A 137 -4.97 -0.09 -5.98
N GLN A 138 -4.52 -1.25 -6.45
CA GLN A 138 -4.29 -2.46 -5.68
C GLN A 138 -2.81 -2.57 -5.34
N VAL A 139 -2.47 -3.17 -4.19
CA VAL A 139 -1.08 -3.48 -3.89
C VAL A 139 -0.56 -4.52 -4.89
N GLY A 140 0.63 -4.32 -5.41
CA GLY A 140 1.24 -5.22 -6.39
C GLY A 140 1.65 -6.57 -5.79
N ASN A 141 2.41 -7.35 -6.60
CA ASN A 141 2.82 -8.71 -6.25
C ASN A 141 1.62 -9.62 -5.95
N THR A 142 0.62 -9.55 -6.83
CA THR A 142 -0.67 -10.23 -6.65
C THR A 142 -0.56 -11.75 -6.61
N GLU A 143 0.52 -12.32 -7.11
CA GLU A 143 0.76 -13.76 -7.13
C GLU A 143 1.46 -14.28 -5.87
N TYR A 144 1.76 -13.42 -4.91
CA TYR A 144 2.48 -13.82 -3.70
C TYR A 144 1.80 -14.97 -2.98
N GLY A 145 0.47 -14.91 -2.83
CA GLY A 145 -0.31 -15.95 -2.17
C GLY A 145 -0.39 -17.29 -2.93
N SER A 146 -0.08 -17.28 -4.22
CA SER A 146 -0.07 -18.47 -5.08
C SER A 146 1.30 -19.13 -5.14
N GLU A 147 2.32 -18.51 -4.57
CA GLU A 147 3.69 -19.02 -4.61
C GLU A 147 3.82 -20.28 -3.77
N LYS A 148 4.26 -21.36 -4.41
CA LYS A 148 4.53 -22.61 -3.72
C LYS A 148 5.91 -22.58 -3.09
N LEU A 149 5.99 -22.77 -1.79
CA LEU A 149 7.25 -22.77 -1.06
C LEU A 149 7.98 -24.11 -1.09
N GLY A 150 7.29 -25.18 -1.45
CA GLY A 150 7.87 -26.51 -1.57
C GLY A 150 8.13 -27.22 -0.23
N LYS A 151 8.67 -26.55 0.76
CA LYS A 151 8.95 -27.10 2.08
C LYS A 151 8.99 -26.03 3.15
N ALA A 152 8.80 -26.41 4.40
CA ALA A 152 8.83 -25.51 5.55
C ALA A 152 10.15 -24.73 5.68
N GLY A 153 11.26 -25.34 5.32
CA GLY A 153 12.56 -24.69 5.35
C GLY A 153 12.64 -23.46 4.45
N ARG A 154 11.96 -23.49 3.31
CA ARG A 154 11.92 -22.34 2.38
C ARG A 154 11.19 -21.14 3.00
N SER A 155 10.11 -21.40 3.76
CA SER A 155 9.43 -20.34 4.51
C SER A 155 10.36 -19.72 5.55
N ARG A 156 11.13 -20.55 6.25
CA ARG A 156 12.10 -20.05 7.24
C ARG A 156 13.21 -19.23 6.58
N TRP A 157 13.63 -19.60 5.37
CA TRP A 157 14.63 -18.82 4.63
C TRP A 157 14.12 -17.41 4.32
N LYS A 158 12.82 -17.26 4.13
CA LYS A 158 12.19 -15.93 3.96
C LYS A 158 11.98 -15.21 5.28
N GLY A 159 12.37 -15.81 6.40
CA GLY A 159 12.21 -15.24 7.73
C GLY A 159 10.82 -15.37 8.32
N ILE A 160 9.97 -16.22 7.74
CA ILE A 160 8.63 -16.51 8.24
C ILE A 160 8.72 -17.60 9.29
N ARG A 161 8.24 -17.32 10.50
CA ARG A 161 8.20 -18.33 11.56
C ARG A 161 7.03 -19.28 11.33
N PRO A 162 7.20 -20.58 11.67
CA PRO A 162 6.08 -21.51 11.63
C PRO A 162 4.94 -21.03 12.53
N SER A 163 3.72 -21.09 12.01
CA SER A 163 2.51 -20.79 12.78
C SER A 163 1.89 -22.09 13.28
N VAL A 164 1.48 -22.12 14.54
CA VAL A 164 0.75 -23.23 15.13
C VAL A 164 -0.69 -22.81 15.34
N ARG A 165 -1.64 -23.64 14.87
CA ARG A 165 -3.06 -23.39 15.11
C ARG A 165 -3.33 -23.45 16.61
N GLY A 166 -4.22 -22.61 17.11
CA GLY A 166 -4.58 -22.60 18.52
C GLY A 166 -5.11 -23.91 19.06
N VAL A 167 -5.66 -24.78 18.21
CA VAL A 167 -6.16 -26.10 18.57
C VAL A 167 -5.18 -27.24 18.31
N ALA A 168 -4.05 -26.94 17.71
CA ALA A 168 -3.02 -27.93 17.37
C ALA A 168 -2.00 -28.00 18.50
N MET A 169 -2.28 -28.85 19.43
CA MET A 169 -1.44 -28.99 20.63
C MET A 169 -0.82 -30.37 20.67
#